data_0fdd22e9bf551446b8bf9427e47f6ad5
#
_entry.id   0fdd22e9bf551446b8bf9427e47f6ad5
#
_cell.length_a   1.000
_cell.length_b   1.000
_cell.length_c   1.000
_cell.angle_alpha   90.00
_cell.angle_beta   90.00
_cell.angle_gamma   90.00
#
_symmetry.space_group_name_H-M   'P 1'
#
loop_
_entity.id
_entity.type
_entity.pdbx_description
1 polymer ?
#
loop_
_entity_poly.entity_id
_entity_poly.type
_entity_poly.pdbx_seq_one_letter_code
_entity_poly.pdbx_strand_id
1 'polypeptide(L)'
;MSAVDLGTAPLSRLFWRYVTPTVAAMLITGIYVTIDGIFVGHVLGQDGMAGLMLAYPICAVLYAVGALIGMGASSLVSFYLGQGNPAKARHIVGNALVMVLLASALLSFIGIRYGEPMLAWMGAEGEIFTSGLSYLQAYAWLGVFAVLSMAFSSLLRNDGRPGFVTLIMVVGGLLNVLLDYLLMVVFPFGLAGVATATMLSQAVTGLACLLHFFTPRSQLRISWDTLRPELRLMGETVRLGISSFLMYLYLSVVLALHNKALLAVGTSLHVAAYGVISYTEAFFYLVFEGIAMGIQPIASFNAGAGHWRRVLRIRNLALGVTLGIALCAMFPLYLWPEAAVYLFAGDNATLLPVASLGIWLYFWGLPMEGLLLVGATYFQAINRARIASLLTGGKLVLIGGFLWGFSTLWGVPGVWLALPTCSSLLVLVMWRAMRRESGAHALAG
;
A
#
# COMPACT_ATOMS: atom_id res chain seq x y z
N MET A 1 -10.10 -10.33 21.09
CA MET A 1 -9.80 -11.75 20.78
C MET A 1 -8.44 -12.07 21.34
N SER A 2 -8.29 -13.20 21.99
CA SER A 2 -6.98 -13.66 22.44
C SER A 2 -6.21 -14.23 21.25
N ALA A 3 -4.87 -14.28 21.33
CA ALA A 3 -4.05 -14.96 20.31
C ALA A 3 -4.49 -16.42 20.09
N VAL A 4 -5.04 -17.07 21.11
CA VAL A 4 -5.61 -18.43 21.06
C VAL A 4 -6.72 -18.56 20.01
N ASP A 5 -7.56 -17.52 19.84
CA ASP A 5 -8.67 -17.55 18.87
C ASP A 5 -8.18 -17.64 17.41
N LEU A 6 -6.99 -17.09 17.07
CA LEU A 6 -6.43 -17.17 15.71
C LEU A 6 -6.09 -18.62 15.32
N GLY A 7 -5.71 -19.46 16.30
CA GLY A 7 -5.37 -20.86 16.10
C GLY A 7 -6.57 -21.82 16.09
N THR A 8 -7.70 -21.46 16.70
CA THR A 8 -8.82 -22.39 16.98
C THR A 8 -10.13 -22.01 16.28
N ALA A 9 -10.45 -20.72 16.14
CA ALA A 9 -11.72 -20.28 15.57
C ALA A 9 -11.89 -20.71 14.10
N PRO A 10 -13.15 -20.84 13.60
CA PRO A 10 -13.43 -21.16 12.21
C PRO A 10 -12.79 -20.12 11.25
N LEU A 11 -12.07 -20.61 10.24
CA LEU A 11 -11.28 -19.74 9.33
C LEU A 11 -12.15 -18.76 8.54
N SER A 12 -13.34 -19.15 8.12
CA SER A 12 -14.27 -18.25 7.41
C SER A 12 -14.70 -17.08 8.28
N ARG A 13 -14.99 -17.33 9.57
CA ARG A 13 -15.31 -16.25 10.54
C ARG A 13 -14.12 -15.33 10.76
N LEU A 14 -12.92 -15.89 10.91
CA LEU A 14 -11.68 -15.10 11.07
C LEU A 14 -11.43 -14.27 9.82
N PHE A 15 -11.54 -14.85 8.64
CA PHE A 15 -11.35 -14.18 7.37
C PHE A 15 -12.21 -12.91 7.29
N TRP A 16 -13.53 -13.04 7.36
CA TRP A 16 -14.43 -11.89 7.24
C TRP A 16 -14.25 -10.87 8.38
N ARG A 17 -13.98 -11.34 9.59
CA ARG A 17 -13.73 -10.45 10.73
C ARG A 17 -12.49 -9.57 10.59
N TYR A 18 -11.46 -10.03 9.88
CA TYR A 18 -10.23 -9.27 9.63
C TYR A 18 -10.25 -8.56 8.30
N VAL A 19 -10.69 -9.23 7.24
CA VAL A 19 -10.66 -8.68 5.88
C VAL A 19 -11.68 -7.56 5.70
N THR A 20 -12.94 -7.75 6.11
CA THR A 20 -13.98 -6.73 5.90
C THR A 20 -13.62 -5.36 6.49
N PRO A 21 -13.23 -5.25 7.78
CA PRO A 21 -12.86 -3.94 8.32
C PRO A 21 -11.57 -3.40 7.68
N THR A 22 -10.63 -4.27 7.29
CA THR A 22 -9.39 -3.80 6.64
C THR A 22 -9.64 -3.28 5.23
N VAL A 23 -10.48 -3.94 4.44
CA VAL A 23 -10.91 -3.45 3.12
C VAL A 23 -11.65 -2.12 3.26
N ALA A 24 -12.58 -2.00 4.23
CA ALA A 24 -13.27 -0.75 4.50
C ALA A 24 -12.31 0.39 4.85
N ALA A 25 -11.29 0.11 5.67
CA ALA A 25 -10.26 1.09 6.02
C ALA A 25 -9.45 1.54 4.79
N MET A 26 -9.07 0.62 3.90
CA MET A 26 -8.35 0.94 2.66
C MET A 26 -9.20 1.79 1.71
N LEU A 27 -10.47 1.44 1.52
CA LEU A 27 -11.39 2.22 0.69
C LEU A 27 -11.60 3.64 1.24
N ILE A 28 -11.72 3.80 2.55
CA ILE A 28 -11.83 5.13 3.18
C ILE A 28 -10.54 5.93 2.94
N THR A 29 -9.37 5.28 3.02
CA THR A 29 -8.09 5.92 2.68
C THR A 29 -8.09 6.42 1.24
N GLY A 30 -8.55 5.61 0.29
CA GLY A 30 -8.66 6.02 -1.11
C GLY A 30 -9.61 7.20 -1.32
N ILE A 31 -10.73 7.21 -0.59
CA ILE A 31 -11.72 8.30 -0.68
C ILE A 31 -11.12 9.62 -0.21
N TYR A 32 -10.50 9.67 0.96
CA TYR A 32 -9.97 10.95 1.44
C TYR A 32 -8.79 11.45 0.58
N VAL A 33 -7.91 10.56 0.09
CA VAL A 33 -6.83 10.94 -0.84
C VAL A 33 -7.40 11.52 -2.15
N THR A 34 -8.52 10.99 -2.63
CA THR A 34 -9.22 11.56 -3.79
C THR A 34 -9.79 12.94 -3.48
N ILE A 35 -10.37 13.11 -2.29
CA ILE A 35 -10.90 14.40 -1.82
C ILE A 35 -9.79 15.44 -1.71
N ASP A 36 -8.62 15.10 -1.17
CA ASP A 36 -7.43 15.97 -1.12
C ASP A 36 -7.07 16.48 -2.52
N GLY A 37 -7.02 15.57 -3.51
CA GLY A 37 -6.75 15.94 -4.90
C GLY A 37 -7.80 16.90 -5.49
N ILE A 38 -9.08 16.69 -5.17
CA ILE A 38 -10.19 17.57 -5.59
C ILE A 38 -10.03 18.96 -4.98
N PHE A 39 -9.73 19.06 -3.68
CA PHE A 39 -9.48 20.35 -3.02
C PHE A 39 -8.31 21.08 -3.64
N VAL A 40 -7.17 20.40 -3.84
CA VAL A 40 -5.97 21.00 -4.48
C VAL A 40 -6.30 21.53 -5.87
N GLY A 41 -6.98 20.73 -6.70
CA GLY A 41 -7.34 21.12 -8.06
C GLY A 41 -8.27 22.33 -8.13
N HIS A 42 -9.28 22.41 -7.23
CA HIS A 42 -10.26 23.50 -7.23
C HIS A 42 -9.75 24.79 -6.57
N VAL A 43 -8.95 24.67 -5.51
CA VAL A 43 -8.52 25.83 -4.71
C VAL A 43 -7.18 26.39 -5.19
N LEU A 44 -6.22 25.51 -5.55
CA LEU A 44 -4.86 25.93 -5.94
C LEU A 44 -4.60 25.83 -7.46
N GLY A 45 -5.55 25.28 -8.22
CA GLY A 45 -5.48 25.22 -9.67
C GLY A 45 -4.36 24.32 -10.20
N GLN A 46 -3.90 24.62 -11.43
CA GLN A 46 -2.95 23.78 -12.16
C GLN A 46 -1.55 23.76 -11.52
N ASP A 47 -1.06 24.90 -11.07
CA ASP A 47 0.29 25.00 -10.49
C ASP A 47 0.39 24.32 -9.13
N GLY A 48 -0.66 24.42 -8.29
CA GLY A 48 -0.77 23.68 -7.06
C GLY A 48 -0.79 22.15 -7.29
N MET A 49 -1.58 21.71 -8.27
CA MET A 49 -1.62 20.29 -8.64
C MET A 49 -0.28 19.79 -9.17
N ALA A 50 0.40 20.58 -10.01
CA ALA A 50 1.73 20.22 -10.53
C ALA A 50 2.78 20.16 -9.41
N GLY A 51 2.77 21.10 -8.47
CA GLY A 51 3.62 21.10 -7.28
C GLY A 51 3.41 19.85 -6.41
N LEU A 52 2.14 19.48 -6.17
CA LEU A 52 1.78 18.24 -5.47
C LEU A 52 2.32 17.01 -6.18
N MET A 53 2.11 16.89 -7.49
CA MET A 53 2.54 15.73 -8.29
C MET A 53 4.05 15.54 -8.28
N LEU A 54 4.84 16.63 -8.27
CA LEU A 54 6.30 16.57 -8.17
C LEU A 54 6.78 16.24 -6.75
N ALA A 55 6.12 16.73 -5.71
CA ALA A 55 6.50 16.47 -4.33
C ALA A 55 6.07 15.06 -3.84
N TYR A 56 4.93 14.55 -4.33
CA TYR A 56 4.31 13.31 -3.86
C TYR A 56 5.23 12.07 -3.91
N PRO A 57 6.02 11.79 -4.97
CA PRO A 57 6.91 10.64 -5.00
C PRO A 57 7.96 10.65 -3.89
N ILE A 58 8.43 11.83 -3.49
CA ILE A 58 9.39 11.99 -2.38
C ILE A 58 8.70 11.67 -1.05
N CYS A 59 7.49 12.17 -0.86
CA CYS A 59 6.69 11.92 0.34
C CYS A 59 6.23 10.46 0.45
N ALA A 60 6.00 9.77 -0.67
CA ALA A 60 5.60 8.36 -0.71
C ALA A 60 6.65 7.43 -0.07
N VAL A 61 7.92 7.83 -0.04
CA VAL A 61 8.99 7.07 0.64
C VAL A 61 8.71 6.94 2.15
N LEU A 62 8.11 7.95 2.79
CA LEU A 62 7.71 7.87 4.21
C LEU A 62 6.69 6.75 4.44
N TYR A 63 5.67 6.66 3.59
CA TYR A 63 4.68 5.57 3.66
C TYR A 63 5.30 4.21 3.36
N ALA A 64 6.20 4.14 2.39
CA ALA A 64 6.92 2.90 2.06
C ALA A 64 7.77 2.40 3.23
N VAL A 65 8.47 3.30 3.94
CA VAL A 65 9.24 2.96 5.14
C VAL A 65 8.31 2.57 6.30
N GLY A 66 7.19 3.26 6.48
CA GLY A 66 6.16 2.89 7.44
C GLY A 66 5.61 1.48 7.18
N ALA A 67 5.34 1.15 5.91
CA ALA A 67 4.90 -0.18 5.48
C ALA A 67 5.99 -1.26 5.70
N LEU A 68 7.25 -0.94 5.41
CA LEU A 68 8.40 -1.81 5.70
C LEU A 68 8.41 -2.21 7.17
N ILE A 69 8.41 -1.22 8.06
CA ILE A 69 8.48 -1.47 9.51
C ILE A 69 7.20 -2.16 9.98
N GLY A 70 6.02 -1.64 9.59
CA GLY A 70 4.73 -2.12 10.04
C GLY A 70 4.46 -3.56 9.63
N MET A 71 4.54 -3.87 8.35
CA MET A 71 4.25 -5.21 7.84
C MET A 71 5.33 -6.22 8.19
N GLY A 72 6.61 -5.80 8.23
CA GLY A 72 7.71 -6.65 8.67
C GLY A 72 7.56 -7.05 10.13
N ALA A 73 7.37 -6.07 11.03
CA ALA A 73 7.15 -6.30 12.46
C ALA A 73 5.87 -7.09 12.73
N SER A 74 4.76 -6.75 12.05
CA SER A 74 3.48 -7.45 12.18
C SER A 74 3.57 -8.93 11.87
N SER A 75 4.31 -9.30 10.80
CA SER A 75 4.52 -10.69 10.42
C SER A 75 5.29 -11.44 11.51
N LEU A 76 6.36 -10.85 12.06
CA LEU A 76 7.13 -11.47 13.14
C LEU A 76 6.33 -11.56 14.44
N VAL A 77 5.59 -10.51 14.80
CA VAL A 77 4.76 -10.48 16.00
C VAL A 77 3.76 -11.64 16.00
N SER A 78 2.96 -11.78 14.94
CA SER A 78 1.98 -12.86 14.86
C SER A 78 2.65 -14.24 14.79
N PHE A 79 3.80 -14.36 14.13
CA PHE A 79 4.57 -15.61 14.06
C PHE A 79 5.05 -16.05 15.46
N TYR A 80 5.66 -15.14 16.24
CA TYR A 80 6.12 -15.48 17.59
C TYR A 80 4.97 -15.67 18.58
N LEU A 81 3.84 -14.98 18.42
CA LEU A 81 2.63 -15.29 19.18
C LEU A 81 2.13 -16.72 18.88
N GLY A 82 2.17 -17.14 17.62
CA GLY A 82 1.87 -18.51 17.23
C GLY A 82 2.80 -19.54 17.84
N GLN A 83 4.08 -19.23 18.00
CA GLN A 83 5.07 -20.06 18.71
C GLN A 83 4.91 -20.09 20.23
N GLY A 84 3.95 -19.34 20.79
CA GLY A 84 3.79 -19.23 22.24
C GLY A 84 4.86 -18.36 22.91
N ASN A 85 5.52 -17.46 22.17
CA ASN A 85 6.55 -16.55 22.67
C ASN A 85 6.10 -15.06 22.66
N PRO A 86 5.17 -14.66 23.56
CA PRO A 86 4.69 -13.29 23.63
C PRO A 86 5.76 -12.28 24.09
N ALA A 87 6.76 -12.72 24.83
CA ALA A 87 7.85 -11.85 25.25
C ALA A 87 8.62 -11.32 24.04
N LYS A 88 9.00 -12.21 23.11
CA LYS A 88 9.69 -11.83 21.87
C LYS A 88 8.80 -10.97 20.97
N ALA A 89 7.50 -11.27 20.90
CA ALA A 89 6.54 -10.45 20.17
C ALA A 89 6.48 -9.00 20.73
N ARG A 90 6.50 -8.81 22.05
CA ARG A 90 6.57 -7.47 22.68
C ARG A 90 7.86 -6.73 22.34
N HIS A 91 9.01 -7.40 22.37
CA HIS A 91 10.28 -6.80 21.97
C HIS A 91 10.27 -6.31 20.52
N ILE A 92 9.61 -7.05 19.61
CA ILE A 92 9.45 -6.62 18.22
C ILE A 92 8.63 -5.34 18.12
N VAL A 93 7.53 -5.21 18.88
CA VAL A 93 6.71 -3.98 18.89
C VAL A 93 7.51 -2.79 19.43
N GLY A 94 8.26 -2.97 20.53
CA GLY A 94 9.13 -1.92 21.06
C GLY A 94 10.23 -1.51 20.08
N ASN A 95 10.89 -2.49 19.45
CA ASN A 95 11.89 -2.23 18.40
C ASN A 95 11.29 -1.55 17.16
N ALA A 96 10.04 -1.88 16.78
CA ALA A 96 9.35 -1.19 15.71
C ALA A 96 9.16 0.31 16.02
N LEU A 97 8.84 0.67 17.28
CA LEU A 97 8.76 2.08 17.68
C LEU A 97 10.13 2.77 17.53
N VAL A 98 11.20 2.13 17.99
CA VAL A 98 12.56 2.68 17.83
C VAL A 98 12.90 2.87 16.35
N MET A 99 12.59 1.87 15.51
CA MET A 99 12.81 1.96 14.05
C MET A 99 11.99 3.10 13.43
N VAL A 100 10.73 3.27 13.82
CA VAL A 100 9.88 4.38 13.34
C VAL A 100 10.53 5.72 13.67
N LEU A 101 10.97 5.92 14.92
CA LEU A 101 11.59 7.19 15.34
C LEU A 101 12.90 7.46 14.60
N LEU A 102 13.78 6.47 14.50
CA LEU A 102 15.07 6.62 13.81
C LEU A 102 14.90 6.84 12.31
N ALA A 103 14.06 6.05 11.66
CA ALA A 103 13.81 6.18 10.23
C ALA A 103 13.13 7.52 9.90
N SER A 104 12.14 7.93 10.69
CA SER A 104 11.48 9.23 10.50
C SER A 104 12.45 10.39 10.68
N ALA A 105 13.28 10.36 11.72
CA ALA A 105 14.28 11.41 11.94
C ALA A 105 15.25 11.51 10.75
N LEU A 106 15.72 10.38 10.23
CA LEU A 106 16.59 10.34 9.06
C LEU A 106 15.89 10.89 7.81
N LEU A 107 14.67 10.44 7.52
CA LEU A 107 13.91 10.88 6.34
C LEU A 107 13.52 12.36 6.45
N SER A 108 13.12 12.82 7.63
CA SER A 108 12.86 14.24 7.91
C SER A 108 14.12 15.10 7.67
N PHE A 109 15.27 14.66 8.17
CA PHE A 109 16.54 15.34 7.93
C PHE A 109 16.86 15.42 6.43
N ILE A 110 16.70 14.31 5.70
CA ILE A 110 16.91 14.27 4.24
C ILE A 110 15.91 15.20 3.53
N GLY A 111 14.64 15.16 3.87
CA GLY A 111 13.61 16.01 3.27
C GLY A 111 13.84 17.50 3.50
N ILE A 112 14.22 17.89 4.71
CA ILE A 112 14.53 19.29 5.06
C ILE A 112 15.82 19.75 4.38
N ARG A 113 16.87 18.92 4.38
CA ARG A 113 18.20 19.34 3.90
C ARG A 113 18.34 19.27 2.37
N TYR A 114 17.67 18.30 1.75
CA TYR A 114 17.83 17.98 0.32
C TYR A 114 16.53 18.12 -0.50
N GLY A 115 15.42 18.49 0.12
CA GLY A 115 14.13 18.62 -0.57
C GLY A 115 14.14 19.64 -1.70
N GLU A 116 14.78 20.78 -1.47
CA GLU A 116 14.95 21.84 -2.48
C GLU A 116 15.73 21.34 -3.70
N PRO A 117 16.99 20.81 -3.59
CA PRO A 117 17.70 20.27 -4.73
C PRO A 117 17.02 19.07 -5.39
N MET A 118 16.24 18.27 -4.65
CA MET A 118 15.48 17.16 -5.24
C MET A 118 14.36 17.66 -6.15
N LEU A 119 13.59 18.67 -5.73
CA LEU A 119 12.54 19.27 -6.56
C LEU A 119 13.12 20.00 -7.78
N ALA A 120 14.22 20.71 -7.62
CA ALA A 120 14.92 21.36 -8.73
C ALA A 120 15.42 20.33 -9.76
N TRP A 121 15.97 19.19 -9.29
CA TRP A 121 16.40 18.09 -10.18
C TRP A 121 15.22 17.44 -10.92
N MET A 122 14.02 17.42 -10.33
CA MET A 122 12.79 16.96 -10.98
C MET A 122 12.20 17.95 -11.98
N GLY A 123 12.81 19.14 -12.13
CA GLY A 123 12.39 20.15 -13.09
C GLY A 123 11.30 21.09 -12.59
N ALA A 124 11.13 21.20 -11.27
CA ALA A 124 10.21 22.18 -10.69
C ALA A 124 10.80 23.60 -10.82
N GLU A 125 10.01 24.56 -11.30
CA GLU A 125 10.40 25.96 -11.46
C GLU A 125 9.25 26.90 -11.03
N GLY A 126 9.57 28.15 -10.70
CA GLY A 126 8.58 29.20 -10.43
C GLY A 126 7.62 28.87 -9.30
N GLU A 127 6.32 29.04 -9.52
CA GLU A 127 5.26 28.81 -8.54
C GLU A 127 5.06 27.32 -8.23
N ILE A 128 5.31 26.43 -9.20
CA ILE A 128 5.31 24.96 -9.02
C ILE A 128 6.37 24.56 -8.01
N PHE A 129 7.57 25.15 -8.10
CA PHE A 129 8.66 24.87 -7.17
C PHE A 129 8.32 25.34 -5.75
N THR A 130 7.87 26.59 -5.58
CA THR A 130 7.56 27.15 -4.26
C THR A 130 6.41 26.40 -3.57
N SER A 131 5.38 26.06 -4.32
CA SER A 131 4.24 25.27 -3.83
C SER A 131 4.67 23.85 -3.47
N GLY A 132 5.40 23.15 -4.35
CA GLY A 132 5.91 21.81 -4.10
C GLY A 132 6.88 21.76 -2.92
N LEU A 133 7.75 22.78 -2.76
CA LEU A 133 8.68 22.87 -1.64
C LEU A 133 7.96 23.08 -0.32
N SER A 134 6.92 23.92 -0.29
CA SER A 134 6.11 24.16 0.90
C SER A 134 5.39 22.86 1.37
N TYR A 135 4.88 22.07 0.44
CA TYR A 135 4.31 20.76 0.72
C TYR A 135 5.34 19.79 1.29
N LEU A 136 6.49 19.66 0.61
CA LEU A 136 7.55 18.74 1.00
C LEU A 136 8.12 19.09 2.38
N GLN A 137 8.30 20.37 2.68
CA GLN A 137 8.80 20.82 3.99
C GLN A 137 7.79 20.48 5.11
N ALA A 138 6.50 20.73 4.92
CA ALA A 138 5.48 20.35 5.91
C ALA A 138 5.45 18.83 6.13
N TYR A 139 5.57 18.05 5.07
CA TYR A 139 5.72 16.58 5.16
C TYR A 139 7.00 16.15 5.89
N ALA A 140 8.14 16.82 5.62
CA ALA A 140 9.41 16.49 6.26
C ALA A 140 9.40 16.78 7.76
N TRP A 141 8.81 17.90 8.19
CA TRP A 141 8.69 18.24 9.61
C TRP A 141 7.76 17.31 10.39
N LEU A 142 6.67 16.86 9.79
CA LEU A 142 5.64 16.06 10.43
C LEU A 142 5.65 14.59 10.02
N GLY A 143 6.65 14.17 9.21
CA GLY A 143 6.72 12.85 8.58
C GLY A 143 6.75 11.67 9.54
N VAL A 144 7.16 11.88 10.79
CA VAL A 144 7.09 10.86 11.85
C VAL A 144 5.66 10.30 12.00
N PHE A 145 4.64 11.12 11.82
CA PHE A 145 3.25 10.69 11.99
C PHE A 145 2.77 9.79 10.85
N ALA A 146 3.25 10.00 9.62
CA ALA A 146 2.96 9.10 8.50
C ALA A 146 3.56 7.71 8.72
N VAL A 147 4.86 7.64 9.09
CA VAL A 147 5.55 6.37 9.38
C VAL A 147 4.93 5.67 10.58
N LEU A 148 4.60 6.41 11.64
CA LEU A 148 3.97 5.91 12.85
C LEU A 148 2.59 5.32 12.57
N SER A 149 1.74 6.06 11.87
CA SER A 149 0.38 5.63 11.51
C SER A 149 0.41 4.34 10.71
N MET A 150 1.24 4.28 9.66
CA MET A 150 1.36 3.12 8.80
C MET A 150 1.88 1.89 9.55
N ALA A 151 2.91 2.06 10.39
CA ALA A 151 3.50 0.97 11.15
C ALA A 151 2.56 0.45 12.26
N PHE A 152 2.01 1.36 13.07
CA PHE A 152 1.24 0.96 14.25
C PHE A 152 -0.20 0.57 13.94
N SER A 153 -0.80 1.03 12.84
CA SER A 153 -2.08 0.48 12.35
C SER A 153 -1.95 -1.00 11.96
N SER A 154 -0.82 -1.38 11.36
CA SER A 154 -0.53 -2.78 11.02
C SER A 154 -0.31 -3.64 12.28
N LEU A 155 0.47 -3.16 13.23
CA LEU A 155 0.71 -3.84 14.52
C LEU A 155 -0.57 -4.00 15.34
N LEU A 156 -1.44 -2.99 15.37
CA LEU A 156 -2.70 -3.04 16.12
C LEU A 156 -3.68 -4.08 15.57
N ARG A 157 -3.69 -4.33 14.26
CA ARG A 157 -4.43 -5.46 13.66
C ARG A 157 -3.95 -6.80 14.22
N ASN A 158 -2.66 -6.93 14.46
CA ASN A 158 -2.04 -8.15 15.03
C ASN A 158 -2.31 -8.31 16.53
N ASP A 159 -2.62 -7.25 17.27
CA ASP A 159 -3.12 -7.32 18.66
C ASP A 159 -4.62 -7.72 18.74
N GLY A 160 -5.21 -8.18 17.63
CA GLY A 160 -6.56 -8.73 17.56
C GLY A 160 -7.67 -7.69 17.48
N ARG A 161 -7.37 -6.45 17.07
CA ARG A 161 -8.31 -5.32 17.06
C ARG A 161 -8.50 -4.67 15.67
N PRO A 162 -8.78 -5.44 14.60
CA PRO A 162 -8.90 -4.87 13.24
C PRO A 162 -10.02 -3.83 13.14
N GLY A 163 -11.17 -4.04 13.77
CA GLY A 163 -12.28 -3.07 13.76
C GLY A 163 -11.94 -1.75 14.47
N PHE A 164 -11.10 -1.79 15.51
CA PHE A 164 -10.65 -0.57 16.18
C PHE A 164 -9.69 0.23 15.28
N VAL A 165 -8.80 -0.42 14.55
CA VAL A 165 -7.97 0.23 13.54
C VAL A 165 -8.84 0.92 12.48
N THR A 166 -9.85 0.23 11.97
CA THR A 166 -10.79 0.81 11.00
C THR A 166 -11.47 2.05 11.54
N LEU A 167 -11.99 2.00 12.78
CA LEU A 167 -12.61 3.16 13.41
C LEU A 167 -11.65 4.35 13.49
N ILE A 168 -10.41 4.13 13.92
CA ILE A 168 -9.40 5.18 14.02
C ILE A 168 -9.09 5.76 12.62
N MET A 169 -8.99 4.91 11.58
CA MET A 169 -8.74 5.35 10.20
C MET A 169 -9.92 6.16 9.64
N VAL A 170 -11.17 5.78 9.95
CA VAL A 170 -12.37 6.57 9.60
C VAL A 170 -12.30 7.95 10.25
N VAL A 171 -12.03 8.01 11.55
CA VAL A 171 -11.90 9.29 12.27
C VAL A 171 -10.77 10.13 11.69
N GLY A 172 -9.61 9.52 11.41
CA GLY A 172 -8.49 10.21 10.75
C GLY A 172 -8.86 10.75 9.38
N GLY A 173 -9.53 9.97 8.53
CA GLY A 173 -9.98 10.42 7.21
C GLY A 173 -11.00 11.56 7.26
N LEU A 174 -11.98 11.51 8.17
CA LEU A 174 -12.92 12.61 8.37
C LEU A 174 -12.23 13.87 8.88
N LEU A 175 -11.27 13.71 9.79
CA LEU A 175 -10.47 14.82 10.29
C LEU A 175 -9.60 15.43 9.19
N ASN A 176 -9.02 14.61 8.29
CA ASN A 176 -8.25 15.08 7.16
C ASN A 176 -9.10 15.99 6.26
N VAL A 177 -10.29 15.54 5.82
CA VAL A 177 -11.21 16.34 4.99
C VAL A 177 -11.61 17.65 5.68
N LEU A 178 -11.86 17.62 7.00
CA LEU A 178 -12.17 18.82 7.77
C LEU A 178 -10.97 19.79 7.80
N LEU A 179 -9.77 19.27 8.06
CA LEU A 179 -8.57 20.08 8.13
C LEU A 179 -8.16 20.63 6.76
N ASP A 180 -8.37 19.89 5.66
CA ASP A 180 -8.16 20.40 4.30
C ASP A 180 -9.06 21.59 4.03
N TYR A 181 -10.35 21.49 4.35
CA TYR A 181 -11.25 22.62 4.22
C TYR A 181 -10.79 23.83 5.06
N LEU A 182 -10.41 23.61 6.32
CA LEU A 182 -9.96 24.68 7.20
C LEU A 182 -8.65 25.32 6.74
N LEU A 183 -7.64 24.50 6.36
CA LEU A 183 -6.28 25.00 6.07
C LEU A 183 -6.08 25.43 4.61
N MET A 184 -7.05 25.14 3.71
CA MET A 184 -7.00 25.60 2.33
C MET A 184 -8.01 26.69 2.03
N VAL A 185 -9.24 26.59 2.59
CA VAL A 185 -10.33 27.50 2.24
C VAL A 185 -10.49 28.61 3.27
N VAL A 186 -10.51 28.27 4.57
CA VAL A 186 -10.69 29.24 5.66
C VAL A 186 -9.37 29.95 5.98
N PHE A 187 -8.29 29.19 6.10
CA PHE A 187 -6.93 29.69 6.34
C PHE A 187 -6.06 29.33 5.14
N PRO A 188 -5.85 30.19 4.14
CA PRO A 188 -5.26 29.85 2.85
C PRO A 188 -3.73 29.57 2.96
N PHE A 189 -3.35 28.46 3.58
CA PHE A 189 -1.95 28.02 3.69
C PHE A 189 -1.42 27.30 2.43
N GLY A 190 -2.21 27.26 1.35
CA GLY A 190 -1.79 26.62 0.10
C GLY A 190 -1.49 25.14 0.26
N LEU A 191 -0.51 24.62 -0.49
CA LEU A 191 -0.10 23.22 -0.42
C LEU A 191 0.49 22.80 0.94
N ALA A 192 1.11 23.74 1.68
CA ALA A 192 1.56 23.44 3.05
C ALA A 192 0.36 23.12 3.96
N GLY A 193 -0.81 23.74 3.73
CA GLY A 193 -2.05 23.43 4.45
C GLY A 193 -2.50 22.00 4.23
N VAL A 194 -2.50 21.51 2.98
CA VAL A 194 -2.84 20.11 2.62
C VAL A 194 -1.89 19.13 3.31
N ALA A 195 -0.59 19.37 3.19
CA ALA A 195 0.42 18.52 3.84
C ALA A 195 0.22 18.46 5.36
N THR A 196 -0.05 19.62 5.98
CA THR A 196 -0.28 19.73 7.42
C THR A 196 -1.57 19.01 7.83
N ALA A 197 -2.67 19.17 7.08
CA ALA A 197 -3.93 18.47 7.31
C ALA A 197 -3.74 16.95 7.30
N THR A 198 -3.07 16.44 6.26
CA THR A 198 -2.75 15.01 6.13
C THR A 198 -1.90 14.54 7.32
N MET A 199 -0.83 15.25 7.66
CA MET A 199 0.05 14.83 8.75
C MET A 199 -0.61 14.90 10.13
N LEU A 200 -1.47 15.87 10.40
CA LEU A 200 -2.23 15.95 11.65
C LEU A 200 -3.26 14.82 11.77
N SER A 201 -3.93 14.46 10.69
CA SER A 201 -4.84 13.30 10.67
C SER A 201 -4.08 11.98 10.86
N GLN A 202 -2.90 11.86 10.26
CA GLN A 202 -2.00 10.72 10.50
C GLN A 202 -1.45 10.72 11.93
N ALA A 203 -1.24 11.89 12.55
CA ALA A 203 -0.85 11.98 13.97
C ALA A 203 -1.94 11.40 14.87
N VAL A 204 -3.19 11.78 14.67
CA VAL A 204 -4.32 11.21 15.43
C VAL A 204 -4.40 9.70 15.25
N THR A 205 -4.30 9.21 14.00
CA THR A 205 -4.34 7.78 13.70
C THR A 205 -3.15 7.04 14.32
N GLY A 206 -1.94 7.52 14.12
CA GLY A 206 -0.71 6.88 14.59
C GLY A 206 -0.60 6.88 16.11
N LEU A 207 -0.90 8.03 16.75
CA LEU A 207 -0.87 8.14 18.20
C LEU A 207 -1.95 7.30 18.86
N ALA A 208 -3.18 7.27 18.33
CA ALA A 208 -4.24 6.42 18.86
C ALA A 208 -3.87 4.93 18.79
N CYS A 209 -3.25 4.49 17.66
CA CYS A 209 -2.75 3.14 17.53
C CYS A 209 -1.59 2.86 18.49
N LEU A 210 -0.62 3.77 18.63
CA LEU A 210 0.52 3.63 19.53
C LEU A 210 0.09 3.59 20.99
N LEU A 211 -0.76 4.51 21.41
CA LEU A 211 -1.21 4.62 22.82
C LEU A 211 -1.91 3.34 23.30
N HIS A 212 -2.57 2.60 22.40
CA HIS A 212 -3.14 1.30 22.74
C HIS A 212 -2.10 0.36 23.37
N PHE A 213 -0.86 0.34 22.85
CA PHE A 213 0.21 -0.55 23.33
C PHE A 213 0.77 -0.18 24.72
N PHE A 214 0.41 0.98 25.25
CA PHE A 214 0.71 1.35 26.66
C PHE A 214 -0.42 1.00 27.62
N THR A 215 -1.59 0.58 27.11
CA THR A 215 -2.74 0.23 27.95
C THR A 215 -2.68 -1.23 28.43
N PRO A 216 -3.33 -1.57 29.56
CA PRO A 216 -3.47 -2.95 30.02
C PRO A 216 -4.27 -3.85 29.07
N ARG A 217 -4.97 -3.26 28.09
CA ARG A 217 -5.79 -3.99 27.10
C ARG A 217 -4.98 -4.63 25.98
N SER A 218 -3.71 -4.21 25.79
CA SER A 218 -2.82 -4.79 24.79
C SER A 218 -2.09 -6.02 25.36
N GLN A 219 -2.07 -7.11 24.58
CA GLN A 219 -1.22 -8.28 24.83
C GLN A 219 0.25 -8.00 24.49
N LEU A 220 0.50 -7.03 23.63
CA LEU A 220 1.79 -6.62 23.08
C LEU A 220 2.30 -5.34 23.76
N ARG A 221 2.05 -5.19 25.04
CA ARG A 221 2.36 -3.97 25.79
C ARG A 221 3.83 -3.57 25.68
N ILE A 222 4.05 -2.28 25.36
CA ILE A 222 5.39 -1.67 25.35
C ILE A 222 5.79 -1.34 26.80
N SER A 223 7.04 -1.67 27.13
CA SER A 223 7.72 -1.35 28.39
C SER A 223 9.14 -0.89 28.10
N TRP A 224 9.81 -0.29 29.08
CA TRP A 224 11.19 0.19 28.89
C TRP A 224 12.15 -0.90 28.44
N ASP A 225 11.97 -2.14 28.89
CA ASP A 225 12.79 -3.27 28.47
C ASP A 225 12.59 -3.63 26.98
N THR A 226 11.37 -3.47 26.47
CA THR A 226 11.07 -3.77 25.06
C THR A 226 11.62 -2.72 24.09
N LEU A 227 11.97 -1.53 24.59
CA LEU A 227 12.57 -0.46 23.79
C LEU A 227 14.08 -0.64 23.58
N ARG A 228 14.72 -1.60 24.25
CA ARG A 228 16.14 -1.88 24.02
C ARG A 228 16.35 -2.36 22.58
N PRO A 229 17.22 -1.67 21.78
CA PRO A 229 17.43 -2.04 20.40
C PRO A 229 18.04 -3.42 20.27
N GLU A 230 17.40 -4.31 19.55
CA GLU A 230 17.92 -5.63 19.19
C GLU A 230 18.11 -5.69 17.67
N LEU A 231 19.36 -5.45 17.22
CA LEU A 231 19.72 -5.35 15.80
C LEU A 231 19.27 -6.57 14.98
N ARG A 232 19.26 -7.75 15.59
CA ARG A 232 18.80 -8.97 14.95
C ARG A 232 17.31 -8.90 14.62
N LEU A 233 16.47 -8.50 15.56
CA LEU A 233 15.01 -8.35 15.35
C LEU A 233 14.70 -7.23 14.37
N MET A 234 15.42 -6.12 14.45
CA MET A 234 15.32 -5.02 13.47
C MET A 234 15.69 -5.50 12.07
N GLY A 235 16.79 -6.27 11.92
CA GLY A 235 17.19 -6.87 10.64
C GLY A 235 16.18 -7.87 10.09
N GLU A 236 15.59 -8.71 10.94
CA GLU A 236 14.51 -9.62 10.56
C GLU A 236 13.26 -8.85 10.10
N THR A 237 12.91 -7.74 10.79
CA THR A 237 11.81 -6.84 10.42
C THR A 237 12.05 -6.22 9.04
N VAL A 238 13.23 -5.65 8.80
CA VAL A 238 13.60 -5.09 7.50
C VAL A 238 13.53 -6.15 6.41
N ARG A 239 14.11 -7.32 6.64
CA ARG A 239 14.14 -8.42 5.67
C ARG A 239 12.74 -8.83 5.21
N LEU A 240 11.78 -8.90 6.13
CA LEU A 240 10.38 -9.20 5.80
C LEU A 240 9.66 -8.02 5.20
N GLY A 241 9.94 -6.81 5.70
CA GLY A 241 9.27 -5.59 5.28
C GLY A 241 9.67 -5.07 3.90
N ILE A 242 10.83 -5.47 3.37
CA ILE A 242 11.31 -5.05 2.03
C ILE A 242 10.25 -5.28 0.95
N SER A 243 9.50 -6.39 0.99
CA SER A 243 8.47 -6.65 -0.01
C SER A 243 7.37 -5.60 0.01
N SER A 244 6.95 -5.15 1.19
CA SER A 244 5.96 -4.08 1.35
C SER A 244 6.52 -2.71 0.93
N PHE A 245 7.77 -2.41 1.26
CA PHE A 245 8.45 -1.21 0.78
C PHE A 245 8.45 -1.12 -0.74
N LEU A 246 8.88 -2.20 -1.40
CA LEU A 246 8.90 -2.28 -2.87
C LEU A 246 7.51 -2.16 -3.49
N MET A 247 6.49 -2.68 -2.82
CA MET A 247 5.10 -2.60 -3.26
C MET A 247 4.57 -1.15 -3.26
N TYR A 248 4.92 -0.34 -2.24
CA TYR A 248 4.53 1.07 -2.21
C TYR A 248 5.33 1.93 -3.21
N LEU A 249 6.62 1.66 -3.40
CA LEU A 249 7.41 2.33 -4.43
C LEU A 249 6.94 1.98 -5.85
N TYR A 250 6.49 0.75 -6.06
CA TYR A 250 6.04 0.25 -7.35
C TYR A 250 4.96 1.14 -7.97
N LEU A 251 3.97 1.59 -7.19
CA LEU A 251 2.87 2.41 -7.70
C LEU A 251 3.35 3.69 -8.39
N SER A 252 4.28 4.42 -7.77
CA SER A 252 4.83 5.65 -8.35
C SER A 252 5.71 5.38 -9.58
N VAL A 253 6.54 4.33 -9.51
CA VAL A 253 7.45 3.99 -10.61
C VAL A 253 6.67 3.50 -11.83
N VAL A 254 5.65 2.67 -11.64
CA VAL A 254 4.83 2.15 -12.76
C VAL A 254 4.07 3.25 -13.46
N LEU A 255 3.47 4.17 -12.70
CA LEU A 255 2.79 5.33 -13.27
C LEU A 255 3.74 6.16 -14.16
N ALA A 256 4.92 6.47 -13.64
CA ALA A 256 5.92 7.25 -14.37
C ALA A 256 6.43 6.52 -15.63
N LEU A 257 6.69 5.22 -15.54
CA LEU A 257 7.18 4.42 -16.67
C LEU A 257 6.12 4.28 -17.79
N HIS A 258 4.86 4.06 -17.45
CA HIS A 258 3.77 4.00 -18.43
C HIS A 258 3.57 5.35 -19.11
N ASN A 259 3.54 6.46 -18.35
CA ASN A 259 3.43 7.79 -18.93
C ASN A 259 4.57 8.07 -19.90
N LYS A 260 5.81 7.77 -19.52
CA LYS A 260 6.99 7.93 -20.38
C LYS A 260 6.90 7.07 -21.63
N ALA A 261 6.50 5.80 -21.52
CA ALA A 261 6.33 4.90 -22.65
C ALA A 261 5.23 5.40 -23.61
N LEU A 262 4.07 5.83 -23.07
CA LEU A 262 2.96 6.35 -23.87
C LEU A 262 3.31 7.65 -24.58
N LEU A 263 4.10 8.54 -23.99
CA LEU A 263 4.58 9.75 -24.66
C LEU A 263 5.59 9.44 -25.77
N ALA A 264 6.35 8.34 -25.63
CA ALA A 264 7.34 7.95 -26.64
C ALA A 264 6.72 7.33 -27.90
N VAL A 265 5.59 6.59 -27.78
CA VAL A 265 4.97 5.86 -28.90
C VAL A 265 3.55 6.30 -29.23
N GLY A 266 3.01 7.23 -28.46
CA GLY A 266 1.64 7.72 -28.60
C GLY A 266 1.56 9.25 -28.48
N THR A 267 0.51 9.73 -27.84
CA THR A 267 0.21 11.17 -27.66
C THR A 267 -0.25 11.44 -26.23
N SER A 268 -0.42 12.72 -25.88
CA SER A 268 -1.02 13.14 -24.60
C SER A 268 -2.41 12.54 -24.37
N LEU A 269 -3.18 12.24 -25.42
CA LEU A 269 -4.47 11.57 -25.32
C LEU A 269 -4.35 10.15 -24.75
N HIS A 270 -3.29 9.41 -25.10
CA HIS A 270 -3.03 8.07 -24.55
C HIS A 270 -2.61 8.13 -23.06
N VAL A 271 -1.89 9.19 -22.67
CA VAL A 271 -1.56 9.44 -21.25
C VAL A 271 -2.83 9.77 -20.47
N ALA A 272 -3.73 10.57 -21.03
CA ALA A 272 -5.02 10.86 -20.41
C ALA A 272 -5.88 9.58 -20.26
N ALA A 273 -5.88 8.71 -21.28
CA ALA A 273 -6.55 7.40 -21.22
C ALA A 273 -5.96 6.51 -20.13
N TYR A 274 -4.63 6.51 -19.98
CA TYR A 274 -3.98 5.80 -18.87
C TYR A 274 -4.36 6.36 -17.50
N GLY A 275 -4.60 7.66 -17.39
CA GLY A 275 -5.15 8.27 -16.19
C GLY A 275 -6.45 7.59 -15.76
N VAL A 276 -7.44 7.42 -16.66
CA VAL A 276 -8.70 6.72 -16.38
C VAL A 276 -8.45 5.28 -15.92
N ILE A 277 -7.57 4.56 -16.63
CA ILE A 277 -7.23 3.17 -16.32
C ILE A 277 -6.57 3.06 -14.93
N SER A 278 -5.58 3.90 -14.64
CA SER A 278 -4.84 3.86 -13.38
C SER A 278 -5.70 4.21 -12.16
N TYR A 279 -6.63 5.18 -12.27
CA TYR A 279 -7.58 5.46 -11.20
C TYR A 279 -8.56 4.31 -10.96
N THR A 280 -9.04 3.68 -12.04
CA THR A 280 -9.90 2.49 -11.94
C THR A 280 -9.16 1.32 -11.29
N GLU A 281 -7.91 1.08 -11.69
CA GLU A 281 -7.04 0.05 -11.09
C GLU A 281 -6.77 0.31 -9.62
N ALA A 282 -6.44 1.56 -9.25
CA ALA A 282 -6.14 1.94 -7.88
C ALA A 282 -7.28 1.60 -6.91
N PHE A 283 -8.54 1.77 -7.32
CA PHE A 283 -9.68 1.37 -6.51
C PHE A 283 -9.67 -0.12 -6.18
N PHE A 284 -9.45 -0.98 -7.16
CA PHE A 284 -9.39 -2.43 -6.95
C PHE A 284 -8.12 -2.84 -6.19
N TYR A 285 -7.01 -2.15 -6.42
CA TYR A 285 -5.78 -2.37 -5.68
C TYR A 285 -5.98 -2.19 -4.17
N LEU A 286 -6.71 -1.16 -3.73
CA LEU A 286 -7.04 -0.94 -2.32
C LEU A 286 -7.88 -2.10 -1.73
N VAL A 287 -8.80 -2.68 -2.51
CA VAL A 287 -9.57 -3.86 -2.08
C VAL A 287 -8.64 -5.06 -1.88
N PHE A 288 -7.75 -5.32 -2.85
CA PHE A 288 -6.80 -6.45 -2.77
C PHE A 288 -5.78 -6.25 -1.64
N GLU A 289 -5.33 -5.03 -1.42
CA GLU A 289 -4.46 -4.67 -0.29
C GLU A 289 -5.16 -4.91 1.05
N GLY A 290 -6.43 -4.54 1.17
CA GLY A 290 -7.25 -4.82 2.35
C GLY A 290 -7.39 -6.33 2.63
N ILE A 291 -7.55 -7.16 1.59
CA ILE A 291 -7.56 -8.61 1.73
C ILE A 291 -6.19 -9.11 2.21
N ALA A 292 -5.13 -8.67 1.57
CA ALA A 292 -3.75 -9.06 1.88
C ALA A 292 -3.38 -8.74 3.34
N MET A 293 -3.64 -7.50 3.77
CA MET A 293 -3.40 -7.07 5.15
C MET A 293 -4.31 -7.78 6.16
N GLY A 294 -5.55 -8.10 5.77
CA GLY A 294 -6.51 -8.78 6.63
C GLY A 294 -6.13 -10.24 6.93
N ILE A 295 -5.57 -10.95 5.94
CA ILE A 295 -5.17 -12.35 6.15
C ILE A 295 -3.80 -12.50 6.82
N GLN A 296 -2.95 -11.47 6.77
CA GLN A 296 -1.58 -11.52 7.25
C GLN A 296 -1.47 -12.00 8.71
N PRO A 297 -2.22 -11.47 9.70
CA PRO A 297 -2.15 -11.94 11.07
C PRO A 297 -2.55 -13.41 11.24
N ILE A 298 -3.57 -13.84 10.48
CA ILE A 298 -4.10 -15.22 10.55
C ILE A 298 -3.07 -16.20 9.98
N ALA A 299 -2.52 -15.90 8.80
CA ALA A 299 -1.52 -16.74 8.16
C ALA A 299 -0.24 -16.85 8.99
N SER A 300 0.26 -15.70 9.48
CA SER A 300 1.50 -15.62 10.23
C SER A 300 1.41 -16.33 11.58
N PHE A 301 0.31 -16.14 12.34
CA PHE A 301 0.08 -16.83 13.60
C PHE A 301 0.05 -18.36 13.40
N ASN A 302 -0.75 -18.84 12.45
CA ASN A 302 -0.88 -20.27 12.21
C ASN A 302 0.42 -20.90 11.67
N ALA A 303 1.22 -20.14 10.89
CA ALA A 303 2.55 -20.58 10.47
C ALA A 303 3.51 -20.73 11.67
N GLY A 304 3.50 -19.76 12.59
CA GLY A 304 4.27 -19.83 13.84
C GLY A 304 3.86 -20.99 14.73
N ALA A 305 2.56 -21.28 14.81
CA ALA A 305 1.99 -22.39 15.58
C ALA A 305 2.16 -23.77 14.89
N GLY A 306 2.71 -23.84 13.67
CA GLY A 306 2.84 -25.09 12.92
C GLY A 306 1.52 -25.62 12.33
N HIS A 307 0.43 -24.85 12.36
CA HIS A 307 -0.89 -25.26 11.88
C HIS A 307 -1.00 -25.14 10.34
N TRP A 308 -0.17 -25.84 9.60
CA TRP A 308 -0.03 -25.69 8.15
C TRP A 308 -1.31 -25.93 7.35
N ARG A 309 -2.16 -26.85 7.79
CA ARG A 309 -3.48 -27.06 7.16
C ARG A 309 -4.35 -25.78 7.20
N ARG A 310 -4.27 -25.00 8.29
CA ARG A 310 -4.99 -23.74 8.42
C ARG A 310 -4.35 -22.64 7.55
N VAL A 311 -3.02 -22.59 7.49
CA VAL A 311 -2.26 -21.67 6.63
C VAL A 311 -2.64 -21.87 5.15
N LEU A 312 -2.67 -23.11 4.68
CA LEU A 312 -3.05 -23.41 3.30
C LEU A 312 -4.52 -23.10 2.99
N ARG A 313 -5.42 -23.36 3.94
CA ARG A 313 -6.85 -23.05 3.78
C ARG A 313 -7.11 -21.54 3.72
N ILE A 314 -6.50 -20.74 4.60
CA ILE A 314 -6.67 -19.28 4.58
C ILE A 314 -6.08 -18.66 3.31
N ARG A 315 -4.94 -19.15 2.84
CA ARG A 315 -4.35 -18.76 1.54
C ARG A 315 -5.33 -19.02 0.39
N ASN A 316 -5.85 -20.24 0.29
CA ASN A 316 -6.75 -20.62 -0.81
C ASN A 316 -8.05 -19.82 -0.76
N LEU A 317 -8.60 -19.56 0.43
CA LEU A 317 -9.78 -18.71 0.61
C LEU A 317 -9.50 -17.28 0.14
N ALA A 318 -8.36 -16.71 0.56
CA ALA A 318 -7.98 -15.35 0.16
C ALA A 318 -7.78 -15.22 -1.35
N LEU A 319 -7.03 -16.15 -1.96
CA LEU A 319 -6.83 -16.15 -3.41
C LEU A 319 -8.12 -16.36 -4.17
N GLY A 320 -9.02 -17.25 -3.69
CA GLY A 320 -10.32 -17.48 -4.29
C GLY A 320 -11.24 -16.26 -4.23
N VAL A 321 -11.29 -15.57 -3.07
CA VAL A 321 -12.07 -14.33 -2.91
C VAL A 321 -11.50 -13.22 -3.78
N THR A 322 -10.16 -13.05 -3.80
CA THR A 322 -9.49 -12.06 -4.64
C THR A 322 -9.79 -12.29 -6.13
N LEU A 323 -9.66 -13.54 -6.59
CA LEU A 323 -9.99 -13.91 -7.97
C LEU A 323 -11.46 -13.64 -8.29
N GLY A 324 -12.37 -14.02 -7.40
CA GLY A 324 -13.80 -13.77 -7.56
C GLY A 324 -14.13 -12.29 -7.68
N ILE A 325 -13.57 -11.44 -6.79
CA ILE A 325 -13.76 -9.98 -6.85
C ILE A 325 -13.18 -9.42 -8.15
N ALA A 326 -11.98 -9.84 -8.55
CA ALA A 326 -11.34 -9.37 -9.78
C ALA A 326 -12.14 -9.73 -11.04
N LEU A 327 -12.66 -10.96 -11.12
CA LEU A 327 -13.51 -11.39 -12.23
C LEU A 327 -14.86 -10.66 -12.24
N CYS A 328 -15.49 -10.48 -11.08
CA CYS A 328 -16.71 -9.69 -10.96
C CYS A 328 -16.52 -8.21 -11.34
N ALA A 329 -15.34 -7.64 -11.05
CA ALA A 329 -15.00 -6.28 -11.43
C ALA A 329 -14.69 -6.16 -12.93
N MET A 330 -14.03 -7.16 -13.48
CA MET A 330 -13.65 -7.22 -14.89
C MET A 330 -14.89 -7.32 -15.80
N PHE A 331 -15.91 -8.04 -15.40
CA PHE A 331 -17.11 -8.25 -16.19
C PHE A 331 -17.81 -6.94 -16.63
N PRO A 332 -18.19 -6.00 -15.74
CA PRO A 332 -18.75 -4.73 -16.16
C PRO A 332 -17.77 -3.85 -16.95
N LEU A 333 -16.48 -3.86 -16.62
CA LEU A 333 -15.47 -3.09 -17.36
C LEU A 333 -15.32 -3.56 -18.82
N TYR A 334 -15.57 -4.82 -19.10
CA TYR A 334 -15.55 -5.37 -20.46
C TYR A 334 -16.85 -5.17 -21.21
N LEU A 335 -17.99 -5.16 -20.52
CA LEU A 335 -19.29 -4.92 -21.15
C LEU A 335 -19.55 -3.43 -21.43
N TRP A 336 -19.10 -2.56 -20.54
CA TRP A 336 -19.32 -1.11 -20.59
C TRP A 336 -18.04 -0.34 -20.20
N PRO A 337 -16.97 -0.43 -21.00
CA PRO A 337 -15.73 0.28 -20.68
C PRO A 337 -15.93 1.81 -20.65
N GLU A 338 -16.92 2.29 -21.41
CA GLU A 338 -17.31 3.70 -21.45
C GLU A 338 -17.74 4.22 -20.07
N ALA A 339 -18.33 3.38 -19.21
CA ALA A 339 -18.75 3.80 -17.88
C ALA A 339 -17.58 4.29 -17.01
N ALA A 340 -16.41 3.67 -17.12
CA ALA A 340 -15.21 4.14 -16.45
C ALA A 340 -14.73 5.49 -17.03
N VAL A 341 -14.83 5.65 -18.35
CA VAL A 341 -14.46 6.93 -18.98
C VAL A 341 -15.41 8.04 -18.56
N TYR A 342 -16.72 7.80 -18.59
CA TYR A 342 -17.71 8.78 -18.13
C TYR A 342 -17.53 9.19 -16.67
N LEU A 343 -17.15 8.25 -15.82
CA LEU A 343 -16.94 8.52 -14.39
C LEU A 343 -15.78 9.51 -14.16
N PHE A 344 -14.66 9.38 -14.91
CA PHE A 344 -13.44 10.14 -14.66
C PHE A 344 -13.22 11.31 -15.63
N ALA A 345 -13.76 11.23 -16.85
CA ALA A 345 -13.49 12.22 -17.91
C ALA A 345 -14.76 12.82 -18.55
N GLY A 346 -15.96 12.47 -18.04
CA GLY A 346 -17.22 12.93 -18.61
C GLY A 346 -17.43 12.45 -20.04
N ASP A 347 -18.26 13.19 -20.79
CA ASP A 347 -18.56 12.89 -22.20
C ASP A 347 -17.46 13.45 -23.13
N ASN A 348 -16.32 12.79 -23.13
CA ASN A 348 -15.17 13.15 -23.97
C ASN A 348 -15.08 12.19 -25.17
N ALA A 349 -15.67 12.59 -26.30
CA ALA A 349 -15.77 11.79 -27.51
C ALA A 349 -14.42 11.37 -28.10
N THR A 350 -13.34 12.14 -27.88
CA THR A 350 -11.99 11.81 -28.40
C THR A 350 -11.28 10.83 -27.49
N LEU A 351 -11.49 10.90 -26.18
CA LEU A 351 -10.86 10.02 -25.19
C LEU A 351 -11.52 8.64 -25.14
N LEU A 352 -12.83 8.59 -25.35
CA LEU A 352 -13.65 7.39 -25.20
C LEU A 352 -13.12 6.17 -25.94
N PRO A 353 -12.83 6.21 -27.29
CA PRO A 353 -12.34 5.04 -28.01
C PRO A 353 -10.95 4.59 -27.57
N VAL A 354 -10.07 5.55 -27.23
CA VAL A 354 -8.70 5.25 -26.79
C VAL A 354 -8.66 4.59 -25.42
N ALA A 355 -9.43 5.16 -24.47
CA ALA A 355 -9.51 4.62 -23.12
C ALA A 355 -10.23 3.27 -23.08
N SER A 356 -11.29 3.08 -23.87
CA SER A 356 -12.00 1.80 -23.98
C SER A 356 -11.09 0.69 -24.52
N LEU A 357 -10.31 0.95 -25.55
CA LEU A 357 -9.31 0.01 -26.05
C LEU A 357 -8.25 -0.30 -24.97
N GLY A 358 -7.77 0.73 -24.28
CA GLY A 358 -6.84 0.57 -23.19
C GLY A 358 -7.40 -0.31 -22.06
N ILE A 359 -8.66 -0.10 -21.66
CA ILE A 359 -9.36 -0.94 -20.67
C ILE A 359 -9.40 -2.41 -21.11
N TRP A 360 -9.75 -2.69 -22.38
CA TRP A 360 -9.79 -4.05 -22.93
C TRP A 360 -8.42 -4.74 -22.89
N LEU A 361 -7.36 -4.03 -23.24
CA LEU A 361 -6.01 -4.59 -23.29
C LEU A 361 -5.33 -4.68 -21.93
N TYR A 362 -5.75 -3.88 -20.95
CA TYR A 362 -5.09 -3.78 -19.65
C TYR A 362 -5.77 -4.64 -18.57
N PHE A 363 -7.12 -4.61 -18.45
CA PHE A 363 -7.81 -5.16 -17.28
C PHE A 363 -7.91 -6.68 -17.21
N TRP A 364 -7.53 -7.42 -18.27
CA TRP A 364 -7.37 -8.87 -18.11
C TRP A 364 -6.25 -9.23 -17.11
N GLY A 365 -5.36 -8.30 -16.84
CA GLY A 365 -4.34 -8.39 -15.80
C GLY A 365 -4.85 -8.18 -14.37
N LEU A 366 -6.04 -7.62 -14.18
CA LEU A 366 -6.57 -7.31 -12.84
C LEU A 366 -6.61 -8.52 -11.90
N PRO A 367 -7.04 -9.72 -12.33
CA PRO A 367 -6.93 -10.93 -11.50
C PRO A 367 -5.49 -11.26 -11.12
N MET A 368 -4.55 -11.09 -12.04
CA MET A 368 -3.13 -11.37 -11.80
C MET A 368 -2.51 -10.40 -10.80
N GLU A 369 -2.90 -9.12 -10.86
CA GLU A 369 -2.51 -8.08 -9.91
C GLU A 369 -2.96 -8.43 -8.49
N GLY A 370 -4.24 -8.74 -8.32
CA GLY A 370 -4.79 -9.12 -7.02
C GLY A 370 -4.15 -10.39 -6.45
N LEU A 371 -4.00 -11.43 -7.27
CA LEU A 371 -3.37 -12.69 -6.86
C LEU A 371 -1.90 -12.47 -6.45
N LEU A 372 -1.15 -11.65 -7.20
CA LEU A 372 0.25 -11.37 -6.91
C LEU A 372 0.42 -10.60 -5.60
N LEU A 373 -0.42 -9.58 -5.36
CA LEU A 373 -0.42 -8.79 -4.15
C LEU A 373 -0.69 -9.65 -2.90
N VAL A 374 -1.79 -10.41 -2.94
CA VAL A 374 -2.19 -11.30 -1.84
C VAL A 374 -1.16 -12.43 -1.65
N GLY A 375 -0.62 -12.98 -2.74
CA GLY A 375 0.40 -14.01 -2.69
C GLY A 375 1.74 -13.54 -2.13
N ALA A 376 2.19 -12.34 -2.48
CA ALA A 376 3.41 -11.76 -1.92
C ALA A 376 3.27 -11.53 -0.40
N THR A 377 2.13 -10.98 0.04
CA THR A 377 1.83 -10.81 1.46
C THR A 377 1.69 -12.13 2.20
N TYR A 378 1.12 -13.16 1.57
CA TYR A 378 1.11 -14.52 2.13
C TYR A 378 2.52 -15.04 2.38
N PHE A 379 3.44 -14.95 1.41
CA PHE A 379 4.83 -15.38 1.60
C PHE A 379 5.56 -14.56 2.68
N GLN A 380 5.29 -13.28 2.77
CA GLN A 380 5.78 -12.44 3.86
C GLN A 380 5.26 -12.94 5.22
N ALA A 381 3.96 -13.23 5.33
CA ALA A 381 3.32 -13.71 6.54
C ALA A 381 3.89 -15.04 7.04
N ILE A 382 4.25 -15.98 6.16
CA ILE A 382 4.86 -17.27 6.51
C ILE A 382 6.40 -17.22 6.61
N ASN A 383 6.97 -16.01 6.75
CA ASN A 383 8.42 -15.77 6.90
C ASN A 383 9.28 -16.20 5.69
N ARG A 384 8.71 -16.22 4.48
CA ARG A 384 9.39 -16.47 3.21
C ARG A 384 9.77 -15.17 2.51
N ALA A 385 10.53 -14.31 3.20
CA ALA A 385 10.91 -12.96 2.74
C ALA A 385 11.51 -12.95 1.32
N ARG A 386 12.38 -13.91 0.98
CA ARG A 386 13.04 -13.99 -0.34
C ARG A 386 12.02 -14.12 -1.47
N ILE A 387 10.98 -14.93 -1.30
CA ILE A 387 9.95 -15.14 -2.32
C ILE A 387 9.08 -13.89 -2.40
N ALA A 388 8.66 -13.34 -1.27
CA ALA A 388 7.88 -12.11 -1.23
C ALA A 388 8.59 -10.95 -1.95
N SER A 389 9.87 -10.70 -1.62
CA SER A 389 10.68 -9.65 -2.25
C SER A 389 10.99 -9.92 -3.73
N LEU A 390 11.12 -11.19 -4.13
CA LEU A 390 11.29 -11.55 -5.55
C LEU A 390 10.03 -11.23 -6.35
N LEU A 391 8.84 -11.49 -5.81
CA LEU A 391 7.58 -11.17 -6.49
C LEU A 391 7.37 -9.67 -6.63
N THR A 392 7.59 -8.90 -5.56
CA THR A 392 7.40 -7.44 -5.58
C THR A 392 8.53 -6.70 -6.30
N GLY A 393 9.78 -7.02 -5.99
CA GLY A 393 10.95 -6.41 -6.64
C GLY A 393 11.13 -6.89 -8.09
N GLY A 394 10.86 -8.18 -8.36
CA GLY A 394 10.86 -8.71 -9.73
C GLY A 394 9.86 -7.99 -10.62
N LYS A 395 8.68 -7.66 -10.08
CA LYS A 395 7.68 -6.87 -10.81
C LYS A 395 8.21 -5.48 -11.18
N LEU A 396 8.88 -4.81 -10.24
CA LEU A 396 9.46 -3.47 -10.47
C LEU A 396 10.53 -3.49 -11.58
N VAL A 397 11.35 -4.53 -11.63
CA VAL A 397 12.42 -4.67 -12.64
C VAL A 397 11.85 -5.10 -13.99
N LEU A 398 10.97 -6.11 -14.00
CA LEU A 398 10.44 -6.69 -15.23
C LEU A 398 9.53 -5.74 -15.99
N ILE A 399 8.75 -4.90 -15.30
CA ILE A 399 7.82 -3.97 -15.97
C ILE A 399 8.54 -3.02 -16.91
N GLY A 400 9.73 -2.53 -16.53
CA GLY A 400 10.54 -1.68 -17.41
C GLY A 400 10.95 -2.39 -18.70
N GLY A 401 11.35 -3.66 -18.59
CA GLY A 401 11.70 -4.49 -19.75
C GLY A 401 10.50 -4.79 -20.65
N PHE A 402 9.35 -5.13 -20.07
CA PHE A 402 8.11 -5.37 -20.83
C PHE A 402 7.61 -4.10 -21.52
N LEU A 403 7.62 -2.96 -20.82
CA LEU A 403 7.23 -1.68 -21.41
C LEU A 403 8.13 -1.33 -22.59
N TRP A 404 9.44 -1.43 -22.42
CA TRP A 404 10.38 -1.15 -23.51
C TRP A 404 10.18 -2.11 -24.68
N GLY A 405 10.18 -3.42 -24.45
CA GLY A 405 10.06 -4.42 -25.51
C GLY A 405 8.72 -4.37 -26.24
N PHE A 406 7.61 -4.27 -25.50
CA PHE A 406 6.27 -4.29 -26.09
C PHE A 406 5.92 -2.96 -26.78
N SER A 407 6.38 -1.82 -26.23
CA SER A 407 6.17 -0.52 -26.89
C SER A 407 6.92 -0.42 -28.22
N THR A 408 8.12 -1.01 -28.33
CA THR A 408 8.89 -1.05 -29.59
C THR A 408 8.29 -1.99 -30.61
N LEU A 409 7.67 -3.12 -30.19
CA LEU A 409 7.09 -4.12 -31.10
C LEU A 409 5.67 -3.75 -31.54
N TRP A 410 4.85 -3.24 -30.65
CA TRP A 410 3.41 -3.05 -30.88
C TRP A 410 2.92 -1.61 -30.61
N GLY A 411 3.82 -0.66 -30.33
CA GLY A 411 3.44 0.72 -30.03
C GLY A 411 2.56 0.83 -28.79
N VAL A 412 1.51 1.66 -28.87
CA VAL A 412 0.56 1.92 -27.76
C VAL A 412 -0.12 0.64 -27.24
N PRO A 413 -0.66 -0.27 -28.07
CA PRO A 413 -1.18 -1.56 -27.59
C PRO A 413 -0.18 -2.35 -26.76
N GLY A 414 1.11 -2.29 -27.10
CA GLY A 414 2.18 -2.94 -26.35
C GLY A 414 2.33 -2.37 -24.95
N VAL A 415 2.17 -1.07 -24.77
CA VAL A 415 2.20 -0.43 -23.44
C VAL A 415 1.06 -0.94 -22.57
N TRP A 416 -0.17 -1.07 -23.12
CA TRP A 416 -1.32 -1.61 -22.39
C TRP A 416 -1.15 -3.07 -21.97
N LEU A 417 -0.47 -3.88 -22.79
CA LEU A 417 -0.25 -5.31 -22.53
C LEU A 417 0.92 -5.59 -21.59
N ALA A 418 1.80 -4.62 -21.35
CA ALA A 418 3.05 -4.82 -20.61
C ALA A 418 2.80 -5.26 -19.15
N LEU A 419 1.95 -4.55 -18.41
CA LEU A 419 1.67 -4.86 -17.01
C LEU A 419 0.93 -6.19 -16.83
N PRO A 420 -0.17 -6.46 -17.55
CA PRO A 420 -0.87 -7.74 -17.47
C PRO A 420 0.06 -8.94 -17.74
N THR A 421 0.92 -8.84 -18.75
CA THR A 421 1.84 -9.92 -19.11
C THR A 421 2.92 -10.12 -18.04
N CYS A 422 3.49 -9.02 -17.52
CA CYS A 422 4.46 -9.04 -16.43
C CYS A 422 3.88 -9.75 -15.19
N SER A 423 2.67 -9.35 -14.80
CA SER A 423 2.01 -9.91 -13.62
C SER A 423 1.60 -11.37 -13.81
N SER A 424 1.19 -11.75 -15.02
CA SER A 424 0.90 -13.16 -15.35
C SER A 424 2.13 -14.04 -15.21
N LEU A 425 3.29 -13.59 -15.69
CA LEU A 425 4.55 -14.32 -15.54
C LEU A 425 4.90 -14.53 -14.05
N LEU A 426 4.76 -13.45 -13.25
CA LEU A 426 5.06 -13.52 -11.81
C LEU A 426 4.05 -14.38 -11.04
N VAL A 427 2.78 -14.42 -11.44
CA VAL A 427 1.77 -15.33 -10.88
C VAL A 427 2.15 -16.79 -11.15
N LEU A 428 2.70 -17.13 -12.31
CA LEU A 428 3.22 -18.48 -12.58
C LEU A 428 4.40 -18.83 -11.67
N VAL A 429 5.32 -17.90 -11.44
CA VAL A 429 6.42 -18.06 -10.48
C VAL A 429 5.88 -18.26 -9.06
N MET A 430 4.96 -17.41 -8.65
CA MET A 430 4.27 -17.49 -7.36
C MET A 430 3.59 -18.85 -7.18
N TRP A 431 2.87 -19.32 -8.18
CA TRP A 431 2.15 -20.60 -8.09
C TRP A 431 3.08 -21.80 -7.99
N ARG A 432 4.20 -21.80 -8.74
CA ARG A 432 5.25 -22.81 -8.58
C ARG A 432 5.84 -22.82 -7.16
N ALA A 433 6.09 -21.63 -6.58
CA ALA A 433 6.56 -21.51 -5.21
C ALA A 433 5.51 -22.04 -4.20
N MET A 434 4.24 -21.72 -4.38
CA MET A 434 3.14 -22.20 -3.53
C MET A 434 2.97 -23.73 -3.61
N ARG A 435 3.12 -24.32 -4.79
CA ARG A 435 3.06 -25.80 -4.95
C ARG A 435 4.20 -26.49 -4.21
N ARG A 436 5.44 -25.97 -4.29
CA ARG A 436 6.61 -26.50 -3.56
C ARG A 436 6.40 -26.40 -2.06
N GLU A 437 5.90 -25.28 -1.57
CA GLU A 437 5.59 -25.07 -0.14
C GLU A 437 4.50 -26.05 0.34
N SER A 438 3.42 -26.21 -0.44
CA SER A 438 2.34 -27.15 -0.10
C SER A 438 2.82 -28.59 -0.05
N GLY A 439 3.68 -29.02 -0.98
CA GLY A 439 4.28 -30.36 -1.00
C GLY A 439 5.18 -30.61 0.20
N ALA A 440 6.01 -29.64 0.58
CA ALA A 440 6.90 -29.76 1.74
C ALA A 440 6.11 -29.95 3.06
N HIS A 441 4.95 -29.31 3.20
CA HIS A 441 4.12 -29.42 4.41
C HIS A 441 3.08 -30.54 4.37
N ALA A 442 2.75 -31.10 3.19
CA ALA A 442 1.92 -32.29 3.07
C ALA A 442 2.66 -33.58 3.48
N LEU A 443 3.99 -33.59 3.35
CA LEU A 443 4.86 -34.71 3.75
C LEU A 443 5.24 -34.69 5.24
N ALA A 444 4.99 -33.57 5.92
CA ALA A 444 5.34 -33.37 7.34
C ALA A 444 4.15 -33.52 8.31
N GLY A 445 2.95 -33.78 7.85
CA GLY A 445 1.73 -33.97 8.64
C GLY A 445 0.89 -35.14 8.18
#